data_4b84916b18d9dea96482c75325da5e27
#
_entry.id   4b84916b18d9dea96482c75325da5e27
#
_cell.length_a   1.000
_cell.length_b   1.000
_cell.length_c   1.000
_cell.angle_alpha   90.00
_cell.angle_beta   90.00
_cell.angle_gamma   90.00
#
_symmetry.space_group_name_H-M   'P 1'
#
loop_
_entity.id
_entity.type
_entity.pdbx_description
1 polymer ?
#
loop_
_entity_poly.entity_id
_entity_poly.type
_entity_poly.pdbx_seq_one_letter_code
_entity_poly.pdbx_strand_id
1 'polypeptide(L)'
;MMNKKLNFDTITSFAHVNSGSRAVAVAGADDVAVLGAVAAGLAAGVDFSLVGNKDRVLQIAEEHGLDFGDAVLVDSQDSDEAEICRIAAGLCAEGKAGVLMKGLVGTASFTRAILDKEIGLTEKGSLLSHIGFFAGIGNRKAFLITDAAINIIPDVEAKKRILSNVIGAARALGIREPKIALLAPVEKISPKIQSTVDAAELKTWLNSGALGTVVADGPFALDVAASREAAAIKGLNSPVAGDVDI
;
A
#
# COMPACT_ATOMS: atom_id res chain seq x y z
N MET A 1 -24.24 10.99 -2.00
CA MET A 1 -23.67 9.64 -2.28
C MET A 1 -23.06 9.13 -0.98
N MET A 2 -23.54 8.01 -0.46
CA MET A 2 -23.06 7.43 0.82
C MET A 2 -21.57 7.05 0.68
N ASN A 3 -20.76 7.42 1.68
CA ASN A 3 -19.40 6.88 1.82
C ASN A 3 -19.52 5.33 1.85
N LYS A 4 -19.07 4.66 0.80
CA LYS A 4 -19.05 3.19 0.79
C LYS A 4 -18.09 2.74 1.88
N LYS A 5 -18.56 1.85 2.77
CA LYS A 5 -17.67 1.22 3.75
C LYS A 5 -16.58 0.44 3.00
N LEU A 6 -15.34 0.70 3.33
CA LEU A 6 -14.21 -0.01 2.78
C LEU A 6 -14.27 -1.48 3.23
N ASN A 7 -14.21 -2.42 2.29
CA ASN A 7 -14.05 -3.87 2.52
C ASN A 7 -13.38 -4.50 1.30
N PHE A 8 -13.01 -5.77 1.36
CA PHE A 8 -12.37 -6.47 0.24
C PHE A 8 -13.24 -6.46 -1.02
N ASP A 9 -14.53 -6.70 -0.91
CA ASP A 9 -15.44 -6.72 -2.07
C ASP A 9 -15.51 -5.35 -2.75
N THR A 10 -15.46 -4.28 -1.95
CA THR A 10 -15.45 -2.91 -2.49
C THR A 10 -14.16 -2.63 -3.24
N ILE A 11 -13.00 -3.06 -2.73
CA ILE A 11 -11.69 -2.91 -3.39
C ILE A 11 -11.65 -3.73 -4.67
N THR A 12 -12.08 -4.99 -4.62
CA THR A 12 -12.12 -5.89 -5.78
C THR A 12 -13.04 -5.32 -6.86
N SER A 13 -14.25 -4.87 -6.49
CA SER A 13 -15.18 -4.24 -7.42
C SER A 13 -14.61 -2.94 -8.02
N PHE A 14 -13.89 -2.16 -7.22
CA PHE A 14 -13.26 -0.92 -7.68
C PHE A 14 -12.11 -1.21 -8.64
N ALA A 15 -11.30 -2.23 -8.36
CA ALA A 15 -10.24 -2.68 -9.25
C ALA A 15 -10.81 -3.13 -10.61
N HIS A 16 -11.88 -3.90 -10.65
CA HIS A 16 -12.54 -4.33 -11.88
C HIS A 16 -13.10 -3.17 -12.73
N VAL A 17 -13.65 -2.14 -12.09
CA VAL A 17 -14.23 -0.97 -12.81
C VAL A 17 -13.15 -0.05 -13.36
N ASN A 18 -12.00 0.04 -12.70
CA ASN A 18 -10.91 0.95 -13.04
C ASN A 18 -9.69 0.25 -13.66
N SER A 19 -9.78 -1.03 -13.94
CA SER A 19 -8.77 -1.78 -14.70
C SER A 19 -8.77 -1.30 -16.16
N GLY A 20 -8.34 -0.08 -16.39
CA GLY A 20 -7.74 0.25 -17.67
C GLY A 20 -6.58 -0.74 -17.85
N SER A 21 -6.48 -1.34 -19.04
CA SER A 21 -5.61 -2.44 -19.44
C SER A 21 -4.11 -2.25 -19.15
N ARG A 22 -3.73 -2.17 -17.88
CA ARG A 22 -2.31 -2.10 -17.49
C ARG A 22 -1.94 -3.38 -16.78
N ALA A 23 -1.03 -4.10 -17.40
CA ALA A 23 -0.46 -5.31 -16.82
C ALA A 23 0.20 -5.07 -15.46
N VAL A 24 0.33 -6.13 -14.70
CA VAL A 24 1.17 -6.19 -13.51
C VAL A 24 2.54 -6.68 -13.92
N ALA A 25 3.59 -5.88 -13.72
CA ALA A 25 4.97 -6.32 -13.89
C ALA A 25 5.46 -7.02 -12.62
N VAL A 26 5.85 -8.29 -12.74
CA VAL A 26 6.31 -9.11 -11.62
C VAL A 26 7.84 -9.23 -11.66
N ALA A 27 8.51 -8.70 -10.64
CA ALA A 27 9.96 -8.84 -10.49
C ALA A 27 10.32 -10.14 -9.75
N GLY A 28 11.00 -11.07 -10.40
CA GLY A 28 11.33 -12.40 -9.86
C GLY A 28 10.12 -13.32 -9.86
N ALA A 29 9.69 -13.72 -11.06
CA ALA A 29 8.51 -14.54 -11.26
C ALA A 29 8.75 -16.04 -11.07
N ASP A 30 9.99 -16.47 -10.98
CA ASP A 30 10.43 -17.88 -10.94
C ASP A 30 10.26 -18.52 -9.54
N ASP A 31 9.08 -18.41 -8.97
CA ASP A 31 8.67 -18.98 -7.69
C ASP A 31 7.24 -19.52 -7.74
N VAL A 32 7.00 -20.68 -7.13
CA VAL A 32 5.70 -21.36 -7.19
C VAL A 32 4.55 -20.56 -6.57
N ALA A 33 4.80 -19.86 -5.46
CA ALA A 33 3.75 -19.06 -4.80
C ALA A 33 3.43 -17.81 -5.62
N VAL A 34 4.44 -17.17 -6.21
CA VAL A 34 4.29 -16.04 -7.12
C VAL A 34 3.47 -16.46 -8.34
N LEU A 35 3.81 -17.58 -8.97
CA LEU A 35 3.13 -18.07 -10.16
C LEU A 35 1.69 -18.53 -9.85
N GLY A 36 1.45 -19.08 -8.68
CA GLY A 36 0.09 -19.38 -8.20
C GLY A 36 -0.77 -18.12 -8.05
N ALA A 37 -0.19 -17.02 -7.53
CA ALA A 37 -0.88 -15.74 -7.46
C ALA A 37 -1.14 -15.13 -8.84
N VAL A 38 -0.20 -15.27 -9.77
CA VAL A 38 -0.36 -14.85 -11.17
C VAL A 38 -1.49 -15.62 -11.84
N ALA A 39 -1.53 -16.94 -11.74
CA ALA A 39 -2.60 -17.77 -12.30
C ALA A 39 -3.99 -17.36 -11.77
N ALA A 40 -4.10 -17.09 -10.47
CA ALA A 40 -5.34 -16.58 -9.87
C ALA A 40 -5.71 -15.18 -10.40
N GLY A 41 -4.74 -14.30 -10.61
CA GLY A 41 -4.95 -12.97 -11.17
C GLY A 41 -5.39 -13.02 -12.63
N LEU A 42 -4.79 -13.89 -13.46
CA LEU A 42 -5.20 -14.11 -14.85
C LEU A 42 -6.66 -14.60 -14.92
N ALA A 43 -7.03 -15.55 -14.07
CA ALA A 43 -8.42 -16.02 -13.97
C ALA A 43 -9.40 -14.90 -13.55
N ALA A 44 -8.92 -13.86 -12.88
CA ALA A 44 -9.67 -12.66 -12.54
C ALA A 44 -9.62 -11.56 -13.63
N GLY A 45 -8.97 -11.81 -14.78
CA GLY A 45 -8.86 -10.88 -15.89
C GLY A 45 -7.77 -9.80 -15.73
N VAL A 46 -6.72 -10.10 -14.95
CA VAL A 46 -5.55 -9.22 -14.80
C VAL A 46 -4.46 -9.68 -15.77
N ASP A 47 -3.89 -8.76 -16.53
CA ASP A 47 -2.75 -9.05 -17.41
C ASP A 47 -1.44 -9.02 -16.64
N PHE A 48 -0.46 -9.86 -17.05
CA PHE A 48 0.84 -9.93 -16.38
C PHE A 48 2.01 -9.88 -17.35
N SER A 49 3.08 -9.22 -16.90
CA SER A 49 4.43 -9.31 -17.48
C SER A 49 5.36 -9.95 -16.44
N LEU A 50 5.83 -11.14 -16.69
CA LEU A 50 6.62 -11.96 -15.77
C LEU A 50 8.10 -11.77 -16.07
N VAL A 51 8.84 -11.11 -15.18
CA VAL A 51 10.29 -10.91 -15.30
C VAL A 51 10.99 -11.92 -14.41
N GLY A 52 11.79 -12.79 -15.03
CA GLY A 52 12.50 -13.86 -14.34
C GLY A 52 13.23 -14.77 -15.32
N ASN A 53 13.84 -15.84 -14.82
CA ASN A 53 14.43 -16.87 -15.68
C ASN A 53 13.30 -17.67 -16.35
N LYS A 54 13.16 -17.52 -17.67
CA LYS A 54 12.09 -18.10 -18.46
C LYS A 54 12.01 -19.63 -18.34
N ASP A 55 13.14 -20.31 -18.40
CA ASP A 55 13.18 -21.77 -18.34
C ASP A 55 12.73 -22.26 -16.98
N ARG A 56 13.11 -21.55 -15.91
CA ARG A 56 12.68 -21.84 -14.54
C ARG A 56 11.19 -21.59 -14.35
N VAL A 57 10.65 -20.50 -14.89
CA VAL A 57 9.20 -20.20 -14.87
C VAL A 57 8.42 -21.32 -15.56
N LEU A 58 8.84 -21.74 -16.77
CA LEU A 58 8.18 -22.80 -17.51
C LEU A 58 8.27 -24.16 -16.80
N GLN A 59 9.43 -24.49 -16.22
CA GLN A 59 9.61 -25.69 -15.43
C GLN A 59 8.65 -25.75 -14.24
N ILE A 60 8.55 -24.67 -13.44
CA ILE A 60 7.65 -24.60 -12.30
C ILE A 60 6.18 -24.71 -12.75
N ALA A 61 5.83 -24.11 -13.89
CA ALA A 61 4.51 -24.22 -14.48
C ALA A 61 4.12 -25.67 -14.76
N GLU A 62 5.01 -26.40 -15.43
CA GLU A 62 4.81 -27.81 -15.78
C GLU A 62 4.71 -28.68 -14.52
N GLU A 63 5.65 -28.53 -13.56
CA GLU A 63 5.68 -29.29 -12.31
C GLU A 63 4.42 -29.11 -11.45
N HIS A 64 3.80 -27.94 -11.49
CA HIS A 64 2.65 -27.58 -10.64
C HIS A 64 1.33 -27.45 -11.42
N GLY A 65 1.32 -27.73 -12.71
CA GLY A 65 0.12 -27.64 -13.56
C GLY A 65 -0.46 -26.22 -13.62
N LEU A 66 0.40 -25.20 -13.61
CA LEU A 66 -0.01 -23.79 -13.68
C LEU A 66 -0.08 -23.34 -15.13
N ASP A 67 -1.19 -22.71 -15.50
CA ASP A 67 -1.38 -22.08 -16.80
C ASP A 67 -1.26 -20.56 -16.67
N PHE A 68 -0.40 -19.95 -17.48
CA PHE A 68 -0.20 -18.50 -17.51
C PHE A 68 -0.92 -17.83 -18.67
N GLY A 69 -1.65 -18.58 -19.50
CA GLY A 69 -2.39 -18.02 -20.64
C GLY A 69 -1.52 -17.10 -21.49
N ASP A 70 -2.00 -15.85 -21.67
CA ASP A 70 -1.36 -14.82 -22.48
C ASP A 70 -0.36 -13.94 -21.68
N ALA A 71 0.10 -14.34 -20.49
CA ALA A 71 1.08 -13.56 -19.74
C ALA A 71 2.40 -13.43 -20.53
N VAL A 72 2.91 -12.20 -20.59
CA VAL A 72 4.15 -11.91 -21.29
C VAL A 72 5.35 -12.34 -20.44
N LEU A 73 6.13 -13.32 -20.92
CA LEU A 73 7.39 -13.71 -20.29
C LEU A 73 8.52 -12.80 -20.76
N VAL A 74 9.12 -12.08 -19.83
CA VAL A 74 10.31 -11.25 -20.05
C VAL A 74 11.51 -12.00 -19.47
N ASP A 75 12.25 -12.65 -20.37
CA ASP A 75 13.39 -13.45 -19.97
C ASP A 75 14.54 -12.58 -19.47
N SER A 76 14.87 -12.75 -18.20
CA SER A 76 16.00 -12.08 -17.58
C SER A 76 17.31 -12.89 -17.68
N GLN A 77 17.25 -14.09 -18.28
CA GLN A 77 18.37 -15.02 -18.37
C GLN A 77 19.05 -15.23 -16.99
N ASP A 78 20.36 -15.03 -16.96
CA ASP A 78 21.19 -15.13 -15.75
C ASP A 78 21.38 -13.76 -15.06
N SER A 79 20.46 -12.81 -15.29
CA SER A 79 20.52 -11.49 -14.67
C SER A 79 20.46 -11.60 -13.16
N ASP A 80 21.20 -10.74 -12.49
CA ASP A 80 21.11 -10.63 -11.05
C ASP A 80 19.76 -10.01 -10.60
N GLU A 81 19.49 -10.13 -9.33
CA GLU A 81 18.24 -9.64 -8.72
C GLU A 81 18.02 -8.13 -8.94
N ALA A 82 19.10 -7.35 -8.96
CA ALA A 82 18.99 -5.89 -9.17
C ALA A 82 18.52 -5.59 -10.58
N GLU A 83 19.03 -6.28 -11.59
CA GLU A 83 18.63 -6.11 -12.97
C GLU A 83 17.19 -6.61 -13.22
N ILE A 84 16.80 -7.75 -12.64
CA ILE A 84 15.41 -8.23 -12.68
C ILE A 84 14.44 -7.14 -12.16
N CYS A 85 14.79 -6.51 -11.03
CA CYS A 85 13.99 -5.42 -10.47
C CYS A 85 13.98 -4.18 -11.39
N ARG A 86 15.10 -3.85 -12.04
CA ARG A 86 15.21 -2.73 -12.98
C ARG A 86 14.35 -2.95 -14.23
N ILE A 87 14.39 -4.15 -14.80
CA ILE A 87 13.56 -4.53 -15.96
C ILE A 87 12.07 -4.38 -15.61
N ALA A 88 11.62 -4.95 -14.48
CA ALA A 88 10.23 -4.87 -14.06
C ALA A 88 9.77 -3.43 -13.78
N ALA A 89 10.60 -2.63 -13.09
CA ALA A 89 10.34 -1.21 -12.84
C ALA A 89 10.31 -0.39 -14.15
N GLY A 90 11.17 -0.73 -15.11
CA GLY A 90 11.20 -0.13 -16.44
C GLY A 90 9.90 -0.33 -17.20
N LEU A 91 9.29 -1.51 -17.14
CA LEU A 91 7.97 -1.76 -17.75
C LEU A 91 6.89 -0.82 -17.20
N CYS A 92 6.95 -0.51 -15.89
CA CYS A 92 6.03 0.45 -15.29
C CYS A 92 6.33 1.90 -15.73
N ALA A 93 7.60 2.28 -15.80
CA ALA A 93 8.01 3.62 -16.22
C ALA A 93 7.64 3.89 -17.69
N GLU A 94 7.72 2.87 -18.55
CA GLU A 94 7.32 2.93 -19.96
C GLU A 94 5.79 2.87 -20.16
N GLY A 95 5.02 2.71 -19.10
CA GLY A 95 3.55 2.61 -19.16
C GLY A 95 3.03 1.27 -19.69
N LYS A 96 3.90 0.25 -19.85
CA LYS A 96 3.52 -1.12 -20.23
C LYS A 96 2.86 -1.88 -19.10
N ALA A 97 3.16 -1.51 -17.86
CA ALA A 97 2.50 -2.01 -16.65
C ALA A 97 2.03 -0.87 -15.77
N GLY A 98 0.93 -1.07 -15.05
CA GLY A 98 0.37 -0.09 -14.12
C GLY A 98 0.67 -0.42 -12.66
N VAL A 99 1.14 -1.62 -12.38
CA VAL A 99 1.48 -2.12 -11.05
C VAL A 99 2.82 -2.85 -11.12
N LEU A 100 3.68 -2.57 -10.16
CA LEU A 100 4.92 -3.31 -9.95
C LEU A 100 4.72 -4.26 -8.77
N MET A 101 4.80 -5.56 -9.03
CA MET A 101 4.65 -6.62 -8.02
C MET A 101 6.01 -7.20 -7.66
N LYS A 102 6.27 -7.29 -6.36
CA LYS A 102 7.43 -8.00 -5.84
C LYS A 102 7.16 -9.50 -5.80
N GLY A 103 7.93 -10.27 -6.56
CA GLY A 103 8.01 -11.72 -6.47
C GLY A 103 9.16 -12.18 -5.59
N LEU A 104 9.91 -13.18 -6.04
CA LEU A 104 11.08 -13.75 -5.32
C LEU A 104 12.34 -12.89 -5.56
N VAL A 105 12.35 -11.69 -5.03
CA VAL A 105 13.49 -10.77 -5.00
C VAL A 105 13.61 -10.11 -3.63
N GLY A 106 14.80 -9.66 -3.25
CA GLY A 106 15.02 -8.95 -1.99
C GLY A 106 14.34 -7.57 -1.96
N THR A 107 13.81 -7.20 -0.81
CA THR A 107 13.14 -5.91 -0.64
C THR A 107 14.07 -4.72 -0.93
N ALA A 108 15.36 -4.86 -0.61
CA ALA A 108 16.36 -3.81 -0.86
C ALA A 108 16.55 -3.54 -2.36
N SER A 109 16.72 -4.58 -3.19
CA SER A 109 16.86 -4.47 -4.64
C SER A 109 15.59 -3.93 -5.28
N PHE A 110 14.43 -4.42 -4.85
CA PHE A 110 13.13 -3.96 -5.32
C PHE A 110 12.90 -2.47 -5.02
N THR A 111 13.15 -2.04 -3.77
CA THR A 111 13.01 -0.63 -3.37
C THR A 111 14.00 0.27 -4.10
N ARG A 112 15.23 -0.21 -4.30
CA ARG A 112 16.26 0.54 -5.05
C ARG A 112 15.83 0.79 -6.49
N ALA A 113 15.26 -0.21 -7.17
CA ALA A 113 14.76 -0.06 -8.52
C ALA A 113 13.60 0.95 -8.62
N ILE A 114 12.67 0.97 -7.63
CA ILE A 114 11.58 1.95 -7.58
C ILE A 114 12.12 3.38 -7.44
N LEU A 115 13.17 3.57 -6.64
CA LEU A 115 13.75 4.88 -6.36
C LEU A 115 14.87 5.28 -7.33
N ASP A 116 15.18 4.45 -8.33
CA ASP A 116 16.19 4.71 -9.33
C ASP A 116 15.75 5.86 -10.25
N LYS A 117 16.55 6.92 -10.25
CA LYS A 117 16.27 8.13 -11.04
C LYS A 117 16.38 7.93 -12.54
N GLU A 118 17.20 6.96 -12.97
CA GLU A 118 17.37 6.64 -14.39
C GLU A 118 16.14 5.95 -14.95
N ILE A 119 15.48 5.12 -14.13
CA ILE A 119 14.21 4.47 -14.50
C ILE A 119 13.07 5.49 -14.55
N GLY A 120 13.09 6.49 -13.65
CA GLY A 120 12.11 7.57 -13.64
C GLY A 120 10.71 7.17 -13.16
N LEU A 121 10.59 6.07 -12.40
CA LEU A 121 9.30 5.61 -11.86
C LEU A 121 8.78 6.54 -10.75
N THR A 122 9.67 7.21 -10.03
CA THR A 122 9.32 8.18 -8.98
C THR A 122 9.93 9.54 -9.24
N GLU A 123 9.23 10.61 -8.84
CA GLU A 123 9.75 11.97 -8.93
C GLU A 123 10.92 12.17 -7.97
N LYS A 124 11.81 13.13 -8.32
CA LYS A 124 12.94 13.49 -7.46
C LYS A 124 12.45 13.96 -6.09
N GLY A 125 12.94 13.31 -5.06
CA GLY A 125 12.60 13.62 -3.68
C GLY A 125 11.31 12.97 -3.21
N SER A 126 10.68 12.08 -3.97
CA SER A 126 9.57 11.27 -3.49
C SER A 126 9.95 10.47 -2.24
N LEU A 127 8.99 10.30 -1.34
CA LEU A 127 9.13 9.44 -0.18
C LEU A 127 8.26 8.19 -0.40
N LEU A 128 8.89 7.04 -0.41
CA LEU A 128 8.19 5.76 -0.43
C LEU A 128 7.65 5.46 0.97
N SER A 129 6.40 5.01 1.07
CA SER A 129 5.78 4.61 2.32
C SER A 129 4.97 3.33 2.16
N HIS A 130 4.88 2.56 3.23
CA HIS A 130 4.08 1.35 3.27
C HIS A 130 2.62 1.66 3.64
N ILE A 131 1.67 1.06 2.94
CA ILE A 131 0.24 1.13 3.25
C ILE A 131 -0.29 -0.30 3.36
N GLY A 132 -0.67 -0.70 4.55
CA GLY A 132 -1.34 -1.97 4.81
C GLY A 132 -2.86 -1.80 4.80
N PHE A 133 -3.56 -2.68 4.08
CA PHE A 133 -5.01 -2.78 4.13
C PHE A 133 -5.42 -3.88 5.10
N PHE A 134 -6.23 -3.53 6.09
CA PHE A 134 -6.72 -4.45 7.11
C PHE A 134 -8.23 -4.61 6.98
N ALA A 135 -8.66 -5.82 6.65
CA ALA A 135 -10.08 -6.15 6.67
C ALA A 135 -10.64 -6.09 8.09
N GLY A 136 -11.81 -5.52 8.24
CA GLY A 136 -12.50 -5.56 9.51
C GLY A 136 -12.93 -6.98 9.86
N ILE A 137 -12.80 -7.35 11.12
CA ILE A 137 -13.27 -8.65 11.64
C ILE A 137 -14.71 -8.50 12.12
N GLY A 138 -15.60 -9.36 11.67
CA GLY A 138 -17.03 -9.30 11.95
C GLY A 138 -17.66 -8.04 11.33
N ASN A 139 -18.36 -7.24 12.13
CA ASN A 139 -19.03 -6.01 11.66
C ASN A 139 -18.12 -4.77 11.67
N ARG A 140 -16.82 -4.93 11.93
CA ARG A 140 -15.88 -3.80 11.96
C ARG A 140 -15.56 -3.35 10.54
N LYS A 141 -15.38 -2.06 10.39
CA LYS A 141 -14.93 -1.42 9.16
C LYS A 141 -13.48 -1.80 8.86
N ALA A 142 -13.17 -2.02 7.58
CA ALA A 142 -11.78 -2.12 7.15
C ALA A 142 -11.10 -0.75 7.21
N PHE A 143 -9.79 -0.74 7.37
CA PHE A 143 -8.99 0.48 7.50
C PHE A 143 -7.58 0.29 6.91
N LEU A 144 -6.91 1.40 6.67
CA LEU A 144 -5.51 1.45 6.23
C LEU A 144 -4.60 1.74 7.42
N ILE A 145 -3.40 1.16 7.44
CA ILE A 145 -2.33 1.52 8.37
C ILE A 145 -1.10 1.94 7.60
N THR A 146 -0.46 3.04 8.01
CA THR A 146 0.79 3.55 7.47
C THR A 146 1.65 4.21 8.56
N ASP A 147 2.93 4.27 8.54
CA ASP A 147 3.88 3.40 7.85
C ASP A 147 4.39 2.36 8.84
N ALA A 148 4.25 1.10 8.49
CA ALA A 148 4.59 0.02 9.40
C ALA A 148 5.91 -0.70 9.02
N ALA A 149 6.58 -0.31 7.91
CA ALA A 149 7.65 -1.14 7.37
C ALA A 149 8.82 -0.40 6.70
N ILE A 150 8.63 0.80 6.17
CA ILE A 150 9.65 1.46 5.35
C ILE A 150 10.36 2.59 6.10
N ASN A 151 9.61 3.48 6.74
CA ASN A 151 10.17 4.62 7.44
C ASN A 151 10.28 4.33 8.95
N ILE A 152 11.46 3.98 9.44
CA ILE A 152 11.67 3.46 10.80
C ILE A 152 11.45 4.54 11.87
N ILE A 153 12.04 5.74 11.68
CA ILE A 153 11.93 6.87 12.62
C ILE A 153 11.65 8.14 11.79
N PRO A 154 10.45 8.27 11.19
CA PRO A 154 10.13 9.44 10.40
C PRO A 154 9.96 10.67 11.29
N ASP A 155 10.58 11.79 10.90
CA ASP A 155 10.31 13.08 11.48
C ASP A 155 8.92 13.61 11.06
N VAL A 156 8.52 14.77 11.56
CA VAL A 156 7.19 15.34 11.26
C VAL A 156 7.01 15.62 9.76
N GLU A 157 8.04 16.08 9.08
CA GLU A 157 7.97 16.36 7.64
C GLU A 157 7.85 15.07 6.82
N ALA A 158 8.58 14.01 7.19
CA ALA A 158 8.39 12.69 6.60
C ALA A 158 6.98 12.15 6.88
N LYS A 159 6.45 12.31 8.10
CA LYS A 159 5.06 11.92 8.46
C LYS A 159 4.02 12.67 7.64
N LYS A 160 4.21 13.97 7.35
CA LYS A 160 3.33 14.75 6.47
C LYS A 160 3.29 14.15 5.06
N ARG A 161 4.43 13.69 4.54
CA ARG A 161 4.53 13.05 3.22
C ARG A 161 3.91 11.65 3.22
N ILE A 162 4.12 10.86 4.27
CA ILE A 162 3.45 9.57 4.48
C ILE A 162 1.93 9.75 4.49
N LEU A 163 1.43 10.75 5.21
CA LEU A 163 0.01 11.09 5.23
C LEU A 163 -0.52 11.51 3.86
N SER A 164 0.24 12.28 3.09
CA SER A 164 -0.12 12.62 1.71
C SER A 164 -0.29 11.37 0.85
N ASN A 165 0.63 10.43 0.93
CA ASN A 165 0.55 9.18 0.17
C ASN A 165 -0.70 8.36 0.53
N VAL A 166 -0.95 8.13 1.83
CA VAL A 166 -2.09 7.29 2.25
C VAL A 166 -3.44 7.96 2.02
N ILE A 167 -3.53 9.29 2.15
CA ILE A 167 -4.74 10.04 1.82
C ILE A 167 -5.04 9.96 0.31
N GLY A 168 -4.00 10.05 -0.52
CA GLY A 168 -4.11 9.83 -1.96
C GLY A 168 -4.64 8.44 -2.29
N ALA A 169 -4.07 7.41 -1.67
CA ALA A 169 -4.54 6.02 -1.82
C ALA A 169 -5.98 5.84 -1.32
N ALA A 170 -6.34 6.38 -0.16
CA ALA A 170 -7.70 6.31 0.36
C ALA A 170 -8.72 6.95 -0.59
N ARG A 171 -8.39 8.09 -1.17
CA ARG A 171 -9.23 8.76 -2.16
C ARG A 171 -9.36 7.97 -3.46
N ALA A 172 -8.28 7.36 -3.92
CA ALA A 172 -8.30 6.45 -5.06
C ALA A 172 -9.20 5.23 -4.81
N LEU A 173 -9.33 4.78 -3.56
CA LEU A 173 -10.26 3.73 -3.13
C LEU A 173 -11.70 4.26 -2.88
N GLY A 174 -11.98 5.53 -3.17
CA GLY A 174 -13.31 6.13 -3.06
C GLY A 174 -13.64 6.76 -1.70
N ILE A 175 -12.69 6.81 -0.76
CA ILE A 175 -12.86 7.49 0.54
C ILE A 175 -12.50 8.97 0.35
N ARG A 176 -13.50 9.81 0.14
CA ARG A 176 -13.29 11.23 -0.19
C ARG A 176 -12.83 12.07 1.01
N GLU A 177 -13.35 11.77 2.17
CA GLU A 177 -13.10 12.49 3.43
C GLU A 177 -12.61 11.47 4.49
N PRO A 178 -11.34 11.03 4.42
CA PRO A 178 -10.86 9.99 5.31
C PRO A 178 -10.79 10.48 6.76
N LYS A 179 -11.17 9.59 7.68
CA LYS A 179 -11.00 9.72 9.11
C LYS A 179 -9.69 9.11 9.55
N ILE A 180 -8.83 9.92 10.14
CA ILE A 180 -7.43 9.59 10.40
C ILE A 180 -7.17 9.57 11.90
N ALA A 181 -6.72 8.44 12.43
CA ALA A 181 -6.23 8.31 13.79
C ALA A 181 -4.70 8.45 13.83
N LEU A 182 -4.21 9.41 14.59
CA LEU A 182 -2.77 9.61 14.80
C LEU A 182 -2.33 8.80 16.02
N LEU A 183 -1.60 7.71 15.76
CA LEU A 183 -1.27 6.73 16.79
C LEU A 183 -0.10 7.16 17.67
N ALA A 184 -0.25 6.90 18.98
CA ALA A 184 0.77 7.03 20.00
C ALA A 184 0.52 6.02 21.12
N PRO A 185 1.50 5.77 22.01
CA PRO A 185 1.32 4.83 23.13
C PRO A 185 0.27 5.28 24.17
N VAL A 186 -0.03 6.58 24.20
CA VAL A 186 -0.96 7.20 25.16
C VAL A 186 -1.77 8.32 24.50
N GLU A 187 -2.90 8.68 25.08
CA GLU A 187 -3.84 9.67 24.56
C GLU A 187 -3.54 11.11 24.99
N LYS A 188 -2.60 11.29 25.92
CA LYS A 188 -2.19 12.62 26.44
C LYS A 188 -0.90 13.06 25.81
N ILE A 189 -0.84 14.33 25.37
CA ILE A 189 0.39 14.92 24.86
C ILE A 189 1.43 14.98 25.99
N SER A 190 2.61 14.42 25.71
CA SER A 190 3.73 14.42 26.63
C SER A 190 5.03 14.75 25.89
N PRO A 191 5.76 15.79 26.29
CA PRO A 191 7.07 16.13 25.68
C PRO A 191 8.10 15.01 25.77
N LYS A 192 7.88 14.02 26.65
CA LYS A 192 8.74 12.84 26.81
C LYS A 192 8.46 11.75 25.78
N ILE A 193 7.35 11.84 25.06
CA ILE A 193 6.87 10.85 24.07
C ILE A 193 6.65 11.57 22.76
N GLN A 194 7.69 11.60 21.91
CA GLN A 194 7.70 12.37 20.68
C GLN A 194 6.48 12.11 19.78
N SER A 195 6.01 10.87 19.69
CA SER A 195 4.83 10.50 18.87
C SER A 195 3.55 11.24 19.30
N THR A 196 3.42 11.63 20.59
CA THR A 196 2.26 12.40 21.03
C THR A 196 2.34 13.87 20.62
N VAL A 197 3.56 14.41 20.60
CA VAL A 197 3.84 15.79 20.15
C VAL A 197 3.62 15.88 18.64
N ASP A 198 4.17 14.94 17.89
CA ASP A 198 3.97 14.86 16.44
C ASP A 198 2.50 14.71 16.07
N ALA A 199 1.77 13.85 16.81
CA ALA A 199 0.33 13.66 16.58
C ALA A 199 -0.45 14.96 16.76
N ALA A 200 -0.14 15.77 17.77
CA ALA A 200 -0.79 17.05 17.99
C ALA A 200 -0.51 18.06 16.84
N GLU A 201 0.73 18.12 16.37
CA GLU A 201 1.10 18.97 15.25
C GLU A 201 0.42 18.51 13.95
N LEU A 202 0.49 17.21 13.64
CA LEU A 202 -0.13 16.64 12.44
C LEU A 202 -1.64 16.77 12.45
N LYS A 203 -2.31 16.62 13.60
CA LYS A 203 -3.75 16.88 13.76
C LYS A 203 -4.09 18.32 13.37
N THR A 204 -3.34 19.28 13.89
CA THR A 204 -3.55 20.69 13.58
C THR A 204 -3.35 20.98 12.09
N TRP A 205 -2.27 20.46 11.53
CA TRP A 205 -1.93 20.62 10.12
C TRP A 205 -2.98 19.97 9.19
N LEU A 206 -3.44 18.76 9.47
CA LEU A 206 -4.46 18.07 8.67
C LEU A 206 -5.81 18.83 8.73
N ASN A 207 -6.25 19.18 9.91
CA ASN A 207 -7.54 19.86 10.10
C ASN A 207 -7.53 21.32 9.61
N SER A 208 -6.37 21.90 9.29
CA SER A 208 -6.28 23.19 8.58
C SER A 208 -6.61 23.09 7.07
N GLY A 209 -6.83 21.87 6.55
CA GLY A 209 -7.12 21.64 5.15
C GLY A 209 -5.88 21.48 4.25
N ALA A 210 -4.70 21.29 4.83
CA ALA A 210 -3.43 21.17 4.09
C ALA A 210 -3.44 20.08 3.01
N LEU A 211 -4.20 19.00 3.22
CA LEU A 211 -4.41 17.90 2.26
C LEU A 211 -5.89 17.78 1.82
N GLY A 212 -6.63 18.88 1.82
CA GLY A 212 -8.07 18.92 1.53
C GLY A 212 -8.91 18.42 2.70
N THR A 213 -10.17 18.02 2.43
CA THR A 213 -11.10 17.61 3.50
C THR A 213 -10.69 16.27 4.09
N VAL A 214 -10.33 16.27 5.35
CA VAL A 214 -10.06 15.10 6.20
C VAL A 214 -10.54 15.38 7.62
N VAL A 215 -10.75 14.35 8.42
CA VAL A 215 -11.02 14.48 9.86
C VAL A 215 -9.93 13.73 10.61
N ALA A 216 -9.02 14.45 11.27
CA ALA A 216 -7.91 13.85 11.99
C ALA A 216 -8.05 14.06 13.50
N ASP A 217 -7.75 13.04 14.28
CA ASP A 217 -7.71 13.12 15.73
C ASP A 217 -6.64 12.20 16.33
N GLY A 218 -6.26 12.48 17.57
CA GLY A 218 -5.19 11.81 18.31
C GLY A 218 -4.44 12.81 19.21
N PRO A 219 -3.43 12.36 19.96
CA PRO A 219 -2.85 11.01 19.94
C PRO A 219 -3.79 9.93 20.47
N PHE A 220 -3.78 8.74 19.87
CA PHE A 220 -4.57 7.58 20.30
C PHE A 220 -3.72 6.32 20.38
N ALA A 221 -3.98 5.47 21.37
CA ALA A 221 -3.57 4.09 21.31
C ALA A 221 -4.44 3.32 20.29
N LEU A 222 -3.93 2.22 19.75
CA LEU A 222 -4.60 1.48 18.67
C LEU A 222 -6.00 0.97 19.07
N ASP A 223 -6.19 0.56 20.33
CA ASP A 223 -7.48 0.13 20.85
C ASP A 223 -8.54 1.22 20.77
N VAL A 224 -8.17 2.46 21.11
CA VAL A 224 -9.04 3.64 21.01
C VAL A 224 -9.36 3.96 19.55
N ALA A 225 -8.36 3.95 18.68
CA ALA A 225 -8.57 4.18 17.26
C ALA A 225 -9.54 3.16 16.64
N ALA A 226 -9.42 1.89 17.04
CA ALA A 226 -10.18 0.78 16.45
C ALA A 226 -11.54 0.50 17.12
N SER A 227 -11.84 1.07 18.32
CA SER A 227 -13.04 0.72 19.09
C SER A 227 -13.67 1.92 19.77
N ARG A 228 -14.95 2.18 19.45
CA ARG A 228 -15.76 3.20 20.15
C ARG A 228 -15.95 2.88 21.63
N GLU A 229 -16.05 1.60 21.97
CA GLU A 229 -16.18 1.13 23.34
C GLU A 229 -14.92 1.44 24.15
N ALA A 230 -13.72 1.13 23.59
CA ALA A 230 -12.46 1.49 24.21
C ALA A 230 -12.30 2.99 24.42
N ALA A 231 -12.71 3.80 23.45
CA ALA A 231 -12.73 5.26 23.57
C ALA A 231 -13.67 5.72 24.69
N ALA A 232 -14.88 5.16 24.78
CA ALA A 232 -15.85 5.48 25.81
C ALA A 232 -15.36 5.11 27.23
N ILE A 233 -14.75 3.94 27.41
CA ILE A 233 -14.15 3.50 28.68
C ILE A 233 -13.08 4.50 29.14
N LYS A 234 -12.29 5.05 28.20
CA LYS A 234 -11.26 6.07 28.49
C LYS A 234 -11.81 7.49 28.56
N GLY A 235 -13.14 7.68 28.43
CA GLY A 235 -13.79 8.99 28.49
C GLY A 235 -13.47 9.92 27.32
N LEU A 236 -13.08 9.37 26.17
CA LEU A 236 -12.70 10.12 24.98
C LEU A 236 -13.89 10.34 24.06
N ASN A 237 -14.14 11.59 23.71
CA ASN A 237 -15.12 11.97 22.70
C ASN A 237 -14.40 12.44 21.44
N SER A 238 -14.43 11.61 20.40
CA SER A 238 -13.73 11.86 19.13
C SER A 238 -14.60 11.47 17.94
N PRO A 239 -14.60 12.26 16.87
CA PRO A 239 -15.30 11.91 15.63
C PRO A 239 -14.61 10.77 14.85
N VAL A 240 -13.40 10.39 15.25
CA VAL A 240 -12.54 9.41 14.57
C VAL A 240 -12.51 8.08 15.33
N ALA A 241 -12.43 8.11 16.66
CA ALA A 241 -12.28 6.91 17.48
C ALA A 241 -13.35 5.84 17.18
N GLY A 242 -12.89 4.63 16.85
CA GLY A 242 -13.73 3.50 16.47
C GLY A 242 -14.45 3.60 15.13
N ASP A 243 -14.06 4.58 14.30
CA ASP A 243 -14.62 4.78 12.95
C ASP A 243 -13.57 5.27 11.95
N VAL A 244 -12.34 4.80 12.13
CA VAL A 244 -11.19 5.20 11.33
C VAL A 244 -11.22 4.62 9.91
N ASP A 245 -10.62 5.36 8.96
CA ASP A 245 -10.26 4.89 7.62
C ASP A 245 -8.75 4.66 7.51
N ILE A 246 -7.94 5.45 8.27
CA ILE A 246 -6.47 5.45 8.25
C ILE A 246 -5.96 5.51 9.68
#